data_2a8451cae5ce384ca8e996e64f9404af
#
_entry.id   2a8451cae5ce384ca8e996e64f9404af
#
_cell.length_a   1.000
_cell.length_b   1.000
_cell.length_c   1.000
_cell.angle_alpha   90.00
_cell.angle_beta   90.00
_cell.angle_gamma   90.00
#
_symmetry.space_group_name_H-M   'P 1'
#
loop_
_entity.id
_entity.type
_entity.pdbx_description
1 polymer ?
#
loop_
_entity_poly.entity_id
_entity_poly.type
_entity_poly.pdbx_seq_one_letter_code
_entity_poly.pdbx_strand_id
1 'polypeptide(L)'
;MKAFTYERVNTPAEAALSAQRVPGAKFIAGGTNLLDLMKLEIETPTHLIDVNGLRLDKIEVTDAGGLRIGALVRNTDLAAHERVRRDYAVLSRALLAGASGQLRNQATTAGNLLQRTRCPYFYDTNQPCNKRLPGSGCAALEGFSRQHAVVGVSEACIATHPSDMAVAMRLLDAVVETITPEGKTRSITLADFYHPPGKTPHIETALLPGELIVAVTLPPPLGGKHIYRKVRDRASYAFALVSVAAIIQPDGSGRVALGGVAHKPWRIEAADAQLSQGAQAVYDTLFASAHPTAENTFKLLLAKRTLASVLAEARAQA
;
A
#
# COMPACT_ATOMS: atom_id res chain seq x y z
N MET A 1 22.56 -9.91 -8.98
CA MET A 1 22.27 -10.15 -7.55
C MET A 1 23.57 -10.35 -6.83
N LYS A 2 23.87 -9.55 -5.81
CA LYS A 2 25.09 -9.67 -4.99
C LYS A 2 24.99 -10.85 -4.03
N ALA A 3 26.12 -11.34 -3.55
CA ALA A 3 26.17 -12.39 -2.54
C ALA A 3 25.58 -11.90 -1.20
N PHE A 4 24.88 -12.77 -0.50
CA PHE A 4 24.28 -12.53 0.80
C PHE A 4 24.36 -13.79 1.65
N THR A 5 24.30 -13.63 2.96
CA THR A 5 24.09 -14.71 3.91
C THR A 5 22.60 -14.87 4.22
N TYR A 6 22.21 -16.02 4.77
CA TYR A 6 20.81 -16.34 5.01
C TYR A 6 20.65 -17.02 6.38
N GLU A 7 19.62 -16.63 7.12
CA GLU A 7 19.21 -17.32 8.32
C GLU A 7 17.67 -17.47 8.34
N ARG A 8 17.21 -18.50 9.04
CA ARG A 8 15.81 -18.69 9.34
C ARG A 8 15.60 -18.55 10.84
N VAL A 9 14.65 -17.69 11.22
CA VAL A 9 14.34 -17.35 12.61
C VAL A 9 13.08 -18.07 13.09
N ASN A 10 12.95 -18.23 14.40
CA ASN A 10 11.85 -18.97 15.02
C ASN A 10 10.87 -18.07 15.79
N THR A 11 11.27 -16.85 16.14
CA THR A 11 10.43 -15.89 16.85
C THR A 11 10.50 -14.49 16.24
N PRO A 12 9.43 -13.67 16.33
CA PRO A 12 9.45 -12.29 15.86
C PRO A 12 10.53 -11.43 16.53
N ALA A 13 10.79 -11.64 17.83
CA ALA A 13 11.82 -10.93 18.57
C ALA A 13 13.23 -11.27 18.06
N GLU A 14 13.49 -12.55 17.79
CA GLU A 14 14.75 -13.00 17.17
C GLU A 14 14.95 -12.34 15.81
N ALA A 15 13.91 -12.29 14.96
CA ALA A 15 13.97 -11.63 13.66
C ALA A 15 14.36 -10.15 13.77
N ALA A 16 13.67 -9.41 14.64
CA ALA A 16 13.93 -7.98 14.84
C ALA A 16 15.34 -7.72 15.39
N LEU A 17 15.80 -8.55 16.35
CA LEU A 17 17.14 -8.46 16.92
C LEU A 17 18.22 -8.77 15.88
N SER A 18 18.02 -9.79 15.03
CA SER A 18 18.95 -10.11 13.95
C SER A 18 19.06 -8.97 12.94
N ALA A 19 17.93 -8.37 12.56
CA ALA A 19 17.92 -7.23 11.65
C ALA A 19 18.68 -6.01 12.19
N GLN A 20 18.68 -5.79 13.51
CA GLN A 20 19.47 -4.75 14.16
C GLN A 20 20.96 -5.05 14.19
N ARG A 21 21.31 -6.33 14.44
CA ARG A 21 22.71 -6.74 14.59
C ARG A 21 23.50 -6.79 13.28
N VAL A 22 22.80 -7.04 12.16
CA VAL A 22 23.47 -7.22 10.87
C VAL A 22 23.16 -6.02 9.96
N PRO A 23 24.11 -5.09 9.76
CA PRO A 23 23.92 -3.97 8.86
C PRO A 23 23.57 -4.42 7.44
N GLY A 24 22.51 -3.81 6.86
CA GLY A 24 22.05 -4.17 5.52
C GLY A 24 21.19 -5.43 5.46
N ALA A 25 20.83 -6.03 6.60
CA ALA A 25 19.87 -7.15 6.63
C ALA A 25 18.48 -6.73 6.15
N LYS A 26 17.77 -7.68 5.52
CA LYS A 26 16.37 -7.53 5.10
C LYS A 26 15.57 -8.76 5.47
N PHE A 27 14.33 -8.56 5.90
CA PHE A 27 13.37 -9.65 6.05
C PHE A 27 12.94 -10.17 4.69
N ILE A 28 12.84 -11.50 4.57
CA ILE A 28 12.27 -12.16 3.40
C ILE A 28 11.08 -13.03 3.80
N ALA A 29 9.93 -12.79 3.17
CA ALA A 29 8.73 -13.61 3.27
C ALA A 29 8.44 -14.24 1.89
N GLY A 30 7.38 -13.82 1.18
CA GLY A 30 7.08 -14.31 -0.15
C GLY A 30 8.07 -13.92 -1.25
N GLY A 31 8.92 -12.95 -1.02
CA GLY A 31 9.99 -12.52 -1.95
C GLY A 31 9.53 -11.81 -3.22
N THR A 32 8.23 -11.69 -3.47
CA THR A 32 7.63 -11.24 -4.74
C THR A 32 7.97 -9.80 -5.16
N ASN A 33 8.57 -9.01 -4.30
CA ASN A 33 9.13 -7.70 -4.63
C ASN A 33 10.64 -7.64 -4.33
N LEU A 34 11.08 -8.13 -3.17
CA LEU A 34 12.48 -8.05 -2.77
C LEU A 34 13.40 -8.76 -3.77
N LEU A 35 13.07 -9.99 -4.19
CA LEU A 35 13.92 -10.76 -5.10
C LEU A 35 14.05 -10.09 -6.48
N ASP A 36 13.00 -9.46 -6.99
CA ASP A 36 13.07 -8.71 -8.24
C ASP A 36 14.03 -7.51 -8.12
N LEU A 37 13.94 -6.76 -7.01
CA LEU A 37 14.82 -5.63 -6.73
C LEU A 37 16.28 -6.09 -6.51
N MET A 38 16.49 -7.26 -5.91
CA MET A 38 17.82 -7.86 -5.76
C MET A 38 18.43 -8.30 -7.09
N LYS A 39 17.63 -8.87 -8.00
CA LYS A 39 18.10 -9.24 -9.36
C LYS A 39 18.58 -8.03 -10.16
N LEU A 40 17.90 -6.88 -9.98
CA LEU A 40 18.24 -5.62 -10.62
C LEU A 40 19.29 -4.80 -9.84
N GLU A 41 19.80 -5.32 -8.72
CA GLU A 41 20.74 -4.64 -7.81
C GLU A 41 20.26 -3.29 -7.27
N ILE A 42 18.94 -3.08 -7.24
CA ILE A 42 18.30 -1.92 -6.60
C ILE A 42 18.32 -2.08 -5.07
N GLU A 43 18.02 -3.29 -4.59
CA GLU A 43 18.22 -3.71 -3.21
C GLU A 43 19.39 -4.71 -3.18
N THR A 44 20.37 -4.43 -2.33
CA THR A 44 21.58 -5.27 -2.21
C THR A 44 21.81 -5.66 -0.75
N PRO A 45 20.87 -6.42 -0.14
CA PRO A 45 21.04 -6.85 1.23
C PRO A 45 22.28 -7.73 1.38
N THR A 46 22.98 -7.59 2.50
CA THR A 46 24.13 -8.45 2.86
C THR A 46 23.69 -9.73 3.57
N HIS A 47 22.45 -9.71 4.10
CA HIS A 47 21.87 -10.79 4.88
C HIS A 47 20.37 -10.86 4.70
N LEU A 48 19.83 -12.06 4.51
CA LEU A 48 18.39 -12.31 4.44
C LEU A 48 17.92 -13.06 5.69
N ILE A 49 16.91 -12.49 6.36
CA ILE A 49 16.26 -13.07 7.53
C ILE A 49 14.92 -13.65 7.06
N ASP A 50 14.85 -14.99 6.97
CA ASP A 50 13.62 -15.68 6.56
C ASP A 50 12.61 -15.72 7.71
N VAL A 51 11.51 -15.03 7.52
CA VAL A 51 10.39 -14.95 8.48
C VAL A 51 9.26 -15.95 8.18
N ASN A 52 9.35 -16.76 7.11
CA ASN A 52 8.29 -17.70 6.74
C ASN A 52 8.02 -18.79 7.81
N GLY A 53 8.98 -19.04 8.70
CA GLY A 53 8.83 -19.98 9.81
C GLY A 53 8.04 -19.44 11.00
N LEU A 54 7.78 -18.14 11.05
CA LEU A 54 7.03 -17.50 12.12
C LEU A 54 5.53 -17.84 11.99
N ARG A 55 4.85 -18.12 13.12
CA ARG A 55 3.41 -18.42 13.15
C ARG A 55 2.58 -17.12 13.06
N LEU A 56 2.75 -16.35 11.98
CA LEU A 56 2.08 -15.08 11.73
C LEU A 56 1.14 -15.17 10.51
N ASP A 57 0.57 -16.33 10.26
CA ASP A 57 -0.26 -16.67 9.10
C ASP A 57 -1.75 -16.85 9.43
N LYS A 58 -2.19 -16.43 10.63
CA LYS A 58 -3.59 -16.55 11.05
C LYS A 58 -4.39 -15.29 10.83
N ILE A 59 -5.69 -15.47 10.61
CA ILE A 59 -6.70 -14.41 10.63
C ILE A 59 -7.62 -14.70 11.81
N GLU A 60 -7.68 -13.79 12.78
CA GLU A 60 -8.37 -13.97 14.05
C GLU A 60 -9.37 -12.83 14.26
N VAL A 61 -10.49 -13.15 14.93
CA VAL A 61 -11.46 -12.14 15.34
C VAL A 61 -10.94 -11.47 16.62
N THR A 62 -10.93 -10.15 16.64
CA THR A 62 -10.57 -9.40 17.87
C THR A 62 -11.75 -9.35 18.84
N ASP A 63 -11.49 -9.12 20.12
CA ASP A 63 -12.54 -8.96 21.15
C ASP A 63 -13.52 -7.84 20.83
N ALA A 64 -13.05 -6.79 20.13
CA ALA A 64 -13.87 -5.69 19.65
C ALA A 64 -14.72 -6.06 18.40
N GLY A 65 -14.63 -7.29 17.88
CA GLY A 65 -15.35 -7.73 16.70
C GLY A 65 -14.69 -7.37 15.36
N GLY A 66 -13.49 -6.81 15.35
CA GLY A 66 -12.68 -6.59 14.17
C GLY A 66 -11.94 -7.85 13.69
N LEU A 67 -10.92 -7.68 12.84
CA LEU A 67 -10.03 -8.76 12.39
C LEU A 67 -8.57 -8.41 12.65
N ARG A 68 -7.83 -9.35 13.22
CA ARG A 68 -6.37 -9.32 13.28
C ARG A 68 -5.81 -10.26 12.22
N ILE A 69 -5.04 -9.74 11.30
CA ILE A 69 -4.48 -10.42 10.12
C ILE A 69 -2.98 -10.53 10.33
N GLY A 70 -2.47 -11.73 10.51
CA GLY A 70 -1.04 -11.96 10.68
C GLY A 70 -0.21 -11.50 9.47
N ALA A 71 0.99 -11.04 9.71
CA ALA A 71 1.89 -10.46 8.71
C ALA A 71 2.19 -11.39 7.52
N LEU A 72 2.17 -12.71 7.75
CA LEU A 72 2.48 -13.75 6.76
C LEU A 72 1.24 -14.34 6.07
N VAL A 73 0.03 -13.88 6.41
CA VAL A 73 -1.19 -14.28 5.68
C VAL A 73 -1.00 -13.98 4.19
N ARG A 74 -1.19 -15.01 3.35
CA ARG A 74 -1.06 -14.87 1.89
C ARG A 74 -2.19 -14.02 1.34
N ASN A 75 -1.91 -13.22 0.32
CA ASN A 75 -2.90 -12.34 -0.28
C ASN A 75 -4.10 -13.13 -0.86
N THR A 76 -3.86 -14.35 -1.37
CA THR A 76 -4.94 -15.25 -1.83
C THR A 76 -5.83 -15.67 -0.68
N ASP A 77 -5.25 -16.10 0.45
CA ASP A 77 -6.01 -16.59 1.60
C ASP A 77 -6.80 -15.45 2.24
N LEU A 78 -6.19 -14.26 2.35
CA LEU A 78 -6.87 -13.07 2.85
C LEU A 78 -8.05 -12.68 1.95
N ALA A 79 -7.87 -12.69 0.62
CA ALA A 79 -8.94 -12.37 -0.32
C ALA A 79 -10.08 -13.38 -0.31
N ALA A 80 -9.77 -14.67 -0.07
CA ALA A 80 -10.73 -15.76 -0.04
C ALA A 80 -11.43 -15.94 1.31
N HIS A 81 -10.87 -15.39 2.40
CA HIS A 81 -11.38 -15.55 3.76
C HIS A 81 -12.84 -15.13 3.86
N GLU A 82 -13.71 -16.00 4.38
CA GLU A 82 -15.16 -15.80 4.41
C GLU A 82 -15.55 -14.44 4.99
N ARG A 83 -15.04 -14.12 6.17
CA ARG A 83 -15.36 -12.87 6.85
C ARG A 83 -14.83 -11.63 6.11
N VAL A 84 -13.69 -11.73 5.42
CA VAL A 84 -13.16 -10.63 4.59
C VAL A 84 -14.07 -10.40 3.38
N ARG A 85 -14.55 -11.45 2.76
CA ARG A 85 -15.49 -11.38 1.62
C ARG A 85 -16.84 -10.80 2.02
N ARG A 86 -17.34 -11.16 3.19
CA ARG A 86 -18.65 -10.74 3.69
C ARG A 86 -18.62 -9.33 4.29
N ASP A 87 -17.70 -9.09 5.23
CA ASP A 87 -17.72 -7.92 6.12
C ASP A 87 -16.73 -6.82 5.68
N TYR A 88 -15.71 -7.16 4.90
CA TYR A 88 -14.66 -6.26 4.40
C TYR A 88 -14.47 -6.40 2.89
N ALA A 89 -15.56 -6.55 2.14
CA ALA A 89 -15.53 -6.91 0.72
C ALA A 89 -14.65 -5.99 -0.15
N VAL A 90 -14.49 -4.72 0.21
CA VAL A 90 -13.57 -3.80 -0.47
C VAL A 90 -12.12 -4.29 -0.43
N LEU A 91 -11.69 -4.92 0.68
CA LEU A 91 -10.34 -5.49 0.83
C LEU A 91 -10.16 -6.72 -0.08
N SER A 92 -11.12 -7.65 -0.08
CA SER A 92 -11.10 -8.80 -0.99
C SER A 92 -11.02 -8.35 -2.45
N ARG A 93 -11.88 -7.41 -2.86
CA ARG A 93 -11.92 -6.86 -4.23
C ARG A 93 -10.60 -6.17 -4.61
N ALA A 94 -10.01 -5.39 -3.71
CA ALA A 94 -8.73 -4.72 -3.93
C ALA A 94 -7.60 -5.75 -4.13
N LEU A 95 -7.52 -6.79 -3.30
CA LEU A 95 -6.55 -7.86 -3.41
C LEU A 95 -6.68 -8.60 -4.76
N LEU A 96 -7.91 -8.93 -5.18
CA LEU A 96 -8.17 -9.62 -6.44
C LEU A 96 -7.91 -8.74 -7.67
N ALA A 97 -7.99 -7.41 -7.54
CA ALA A 97 -7.63 -6.47 -8.60
C ALA A 97 -6.11 -6.33 -8.80
N GLY A 98 -5.31 -6.76 -7.82
CA GLY A 98 -3.85 -6.69 -7.82
C GLY A 98 -3.17 -7.97 -8.30
N ALA A 99 -1.97 -7.84 -8.85
CA ALA A 99 -1.06 -8.92 -9.22
C ALA A 99 -1.71 -10.03 -10.11
N SER A 100 -1.11 -11.22 -10.14
CA SER A 100 -1.68 -12.46 -10.68
C SER A 100 -2.02 -13.43 -9.54
N GLY A 101 -2.75 -14.52 -9.82
CA GLY A 101 -3.02 -15.58 -8.85
C GLY A 101 -1.73 -16.15 -8.25
N GLN A 102 -0.75 -16.43 -9.10
CA GLN A 102 0.55 -16.99 -8.70
C GLN A 102 1.29 -16.05 -7.73
N LEU A 103 1.32 -14.75 -8.03
CA LEU A 103 1.96 -13.78 -7.14
C LEU A 103 1.20 -13.64 -5.81
N ARG A 104 -0.14 -13.61 -5.83
CA ARG A 104 -0.95 -13.55 -4.61
C ARG A 104 -0.78 -14.77 -3.71
N ASN A 105 -0.50 -15.95 -4.28
CA ASN A 105 -0.21 -17.17 -3.53
C ASN A 105 1.11 -17.09 -2.74
N GLN A 106 2.03 -16.22 -3.14
CA GLN A 106 3.33 -16.02 -2.47
C GLN A 106 3.37 -14.73 -1.66
N ALA A 107 2.79 -13.66 -2.16
CA ALA A 107 2.78 -12.36 -1.50
C ALA A 107 2.06 -12.41 -0.15
N THR A 108 2.66 -11.80 0.87
CA THR A 108 2.12 -11.73 2.23
C THR A 108 1.52 -10.37 2.53
N THR A 109 0.72 -10.28 3.57
CA THR A 109 0.09 -9.02 4.02
C THR A 109 1.16 -7.95 4.31
N ALA A 110 2.15 -8.24 5.15
CA ALA A 110 3.22 -7.27 5.43
C ALA A 110 4.05 -6.94 4.18
N GLY A 111 4.41 -7.97 3.37
CA GLY A 111 5.16 -7.75 2.13
C GLY A 111 4.41 -6.89 1.12
N ASN A 112 3.09 -6.97 1.08
CA ASN A 112 2.26 -6.12 0.22
C ASN A 112 2.24 -4.67 0.71
N LEU A 113 2.20 -4.41 2.02
CA LEU A 113 2.31 -3.05 2.56
C LEU A 113 3.69 -2.45 2.26
N LEU A 114 4.75 -3.25 2.31
CA LEU A 114 6.14 -2.82 2.13
C LEU A 114 6.63 -2.87 0.68
N GLN A 115 5.76 -3.18 -0.30
CA GLN A 115 6.18 -3.18 -1.70
C GLN A 115 6.59 -1.78 -2.14
N ARG A 116 7.70 -1.70 -2.88
CA ARG A 116 8.27 -0.43 -3.33
C ARG A 116 7.61 0.05 -4.62
N THR A 117 7.78 1.33 -4.93
CA THR A 117 7.26 1.96 -6.15
C THR A 117 7.62 1.19 -7.41
N ARG A 118 6.83 1.38 -8.48
CA ARG A 118 7.10 0.87 -9.84
C ARG A 118 7.53 1.97 -10.81
N CYS A 119 8.08 3.05 -10.27
CA CYS A 119 8.66 4.13 -11.07
C CYS A 119 9.79 3.58 -11.96
N PRO A 120 9.76 3.79 -13.29
CA PRO A 120 10.80 3.27 -14.20
C PRO A 120 12.19 3.80 -13.84
N TYR A 121 12.30 5.03 -13.39
CA TYR A 121 13.57 5.63 -12.96
C TYR A 121 14.11 5.07 -11.64
N PHE A 122 13.24 4.53 -10.80
CA PHE A 122 13.65 3.76 -9.62
C PHE A 122 14.22 2.38 -10.04
N TYR A 123 13.67 1.79 -11.11
CA TYR A 123 14.11 0.49 -11.63
C TYR A 123 15.34 0.59 -12.55
N ASP A 124 15.61 1.74 -13.15
CA ASP A 124 16.82 1.97 -13.94
C ASP A 124 17.93 2.57 -13.06
N THR A 125 18.94 1.76 -12.75
CA THR A 125 20.05 2.16 -11.88
C THR A 125 20.96 3.24 -12.47
N ASN A 126 20.86 3.51 -13.78
CA ASN A 126 21.60 4.58 -14.45
C ASN A 126 20.91 5.95 -14.36
N GLN A 127 19.65 5.98 -13.88
CA GLN A 127 18.89 7.22 -13.79
C GLN A 127 18.96 7.83 -12.38
N PRO A 128 18.97 9.18 -12.24
CA PRO A 128 18.87 9.84 -10.95
C PRO A 128 17.57 9.48 -10.23
N CYS A 129 17.67 9.03 -8.97
CA CYS A 129 16.52 8.68 -8.15
C CYS A 129 16.79 8.87 -6.65
N ASN A 130 16.25 9.92 -6.06
CA ASN A 130 16.38 10.22 -4.62
C ASN A 130 15.83 9.11 -3.70
N LYS A 131 14.91 8.28 -4.21
CA LYS A 131 14.37 7.15 -3.45
C LYS A 131 15.37 5.99 -3.37
N ARG A 132 16.20 5.81 -4.37
CA ARG A 132 17.25 4.79 -4.43
C ARG A 132 18.58 5.29 -3.88
N LEU A 133 18.99 6.49 -4.31
CA LEU A 133 20.22 7.14 -3.89
C LEU A 133 19.91 8.58 -3.47
N PRO A 134 19.81 8.88 -2.17
CA PRO A 134 19.50 10.22 -1.68
C PRO A 134 20.45 11.29 -2.23
N GLY A 135 19.89 12.41 -2.68
CA GLY A 135 20.66 13.53 -3.25
C GLY A 135 20.99 13.38 -4.74
N SER A 136 20.65 12.29 -5.40
CA SER A 136 20.94 12.11 -6.83
C SER A 136 19.96 12.82 -7.78
N GLY A 137 18.82 13.33 -7.28
CA GLY A 137 17.78 13.95 -8.10
C GLY A 137 16.62 12.99 -8.41
N CYS A 138 15.67 13.46 -9.24
CA CYS A 138 14.50 12.70 -9.65
C CYS A 138 14.27 12.85 -11.16
N ALA A 139 14.71 11.90 -11.94
CA ALA A 139 14.57 11.92 -13.41
C ALA A 139 13.11 11.89 -13.90
N ALA A 140 12.16 11.53 -13.03
CA ALA A 140 10.73 11.51 -13.38
C ALA A 140 10.12 12.91 -13.52
N LEU A 141 10.72 13.95 -12.93
CA LEU A 141 10.20 15.33 -12.96
C LEU A 141 10.22 15.91 -14.39
N GLU A 142 11.30 15.65 -15.13
CA GLU A 142 11.51 16.14 -16.50
C GLU A 142 11.33 15.03 -17.55
N GLY A 143 11.18 13.78 -17.10
CA GLY A 143 11.05 12.61 -17.95
C GLY A 143 9.61 12.11 -18.09
N PHE A 144 9.46 10.90 -18.64
CA PHE A 144 8.17 10.24 -18.80
C PHE A 144 7.48 10.01 -17.44
N SER A 145 6.36 10.67 -17.23
CA SER A 145 5.70 10.76 -15.91
C SER A 145 4.23 10.32 -15.90
N ARG A 146 3.74 9.72 -16.99
CA ARG A 146 2.34 9.30 -17.17
C ARG A 146 1.75 8.51 -16.00
N GLN A 147 2.53 7.64 -15.36
CA GLN A 147 2.07 6.77 -14.26
C GLN A 147 2.32 7.36 -12.87
N HIS A 148 2.94 8.53 -12.76
CA HIS A 148 3.36 9.13 -11.50
C HIS A 148 2.20 9.81 -10.75
N ALA A 149 2.49 10.21 -9.51
CA ALA A 149 1.55 10.86 -8.61
C ALA A 149 1.17 12.27 -9.10
N VAL A 150 -0.04 12.69 -8.73
CA VAL A 150 -0.60 14.03 -9.03
C VAL A 150 -0.94 14.80 -7.75
N VAL A 151 -0.94 14.13 -6.59
CA VAL A 151 -1.12 14.72 -5.25
C VAL A 151 -0.10 14.16 -4.27
N GLY A 152 0.19 14.89 -3.21
CA GLY A 152 1.14 14.47 -2.17
C GLY A 152 2.56 14.26 -2.70
N VAL A 153 2.94 14.98 -3.74
CA VAL A 153 4.25 14.96 -4.40
C VAL A 153 5.22 15.96 -3.78
N SER A 154 6.48 15.86 -4.11
CA SER A 154 7.51 16.86 -3.78
C SER A 154 8.48 17.05 -4.94
N GLU A 155 9.30 18.10 -4.87
CA GLU A 155 10.42 18.31 -5.81
C GLU A 155 11.46 17.19 -5.77
N ALA A 156 11.47 16.39 -4.71
CA ALA A 156 12.40 15.26 -4.58
C ALA A 156 11.86 13.95 -5.16
N CYS A 157 10.52 13.78 -5.27
CA CYS A 157 9.94 12.55 -5.80
C CYS A 157 8.44 12.69 -6.10
N ILE A 158 8.03 12.17 -7.27
CA ILE A 158 6.64 12.09 -7.73
C ILE A 158 6.15 10.63 -7.90
N ALA A 159 6.81 9.65 -7.31
CA ALA A 159 6.43 8.24 -7.41
C ALA A 159 5.07 7.96 -6.79
N THR A 160 4.38 6.91 -7.27
CA THR A 160 3.13 6.41 -6.67
C THR A 160 3.37 5.19 -5.79
N HIS A 161 2.52 5.00 -4.78
CA HIS A 161 2.42 3.75 -4.03
C HIS A 161 1.61 2.73 -4.85
N PRO A 162 2.09 1.49 -5.04
CA PRO A 162 1.49 0.58 -6.00
C PRO A 162 0.42 -0.36 -5.43
N SER A 163 0.24 -0.41 -4.09
CA SER A 163 -0.61 -1.42 -3.43
C SER A 163 -2.09 -1.08 -3.48
N ASP A 164 -2.88 -1.89 -4.17
CA ASP A 164 -4.35 -1.86 -4.12
C ASP A 164 -4.87 -2.24 -2.72
N MET A 165 -4.24 -3.25 -2.07
CA MET A 165 -4.57 -3.67 -0.71
C MET A 165 -4.43 -2.53 0.30
N ALA A 166 -3.33 -1.78 0.21
CA ALA A 166 -3.09 -0.66 1.12
C ALA A 166 -4.16 0.45 0.99
N VAL A 167 -4.70 0.67 -0.22
CA VAL A 167 -5.82 1.62 -0.42
C VAL A 167 -7.06 1.16 0.34
N ALA A 168 -7.42 -0.12 0.23
CA ALA A 168 -8.56 -0.67 0.97
C ALA A 168 -8.31 -0.66 2.49
N MET A 169 -7.10 -0.98 2.93
CA MET A 169 -6.74 -0.94 4.35
C MET A 169 -6.74 0.50 4.92
N ARG A 170 -6.35 1.51 4.13
CA ARG A 170 -6.44 2.92 4.52
C ARG A 170 -7.89 3.37 4.66
N LEU A 171 -8.77 2.92 3.77
CA LEU A 171 -10.21 3.17 3.85
C LEU A 171 -10.82 2.57 5.12
N LEU A 172 -10.33 1.38 5.52
CA LEU A 172 -10.79 0.61 6.67
C LEU A 172 -10.18 1.06 8.00
N ASP A 173 -9.32 2.08 8.02
CA ASP A 173 -8.58 2.54 9.19
C ASP A 173 -7.77 1.41 9.87
N ALA A 174 -7.09 0.63 9.06
CA ALA A 174 -6.23 -0.44 9.53
C ALA A 174 -5.09 0.08 10.42
N VAL A 175 -4.69 -0.74 11.39
CA VAL A 175 -3.57 -0.50 12.29
C VAL A 175 -2.51 -1.56 12.04
N VAL A 176 -1.27 -1.15 11.82
CA VAL A 176 -0.10 -2.03 11.65
C VAL A 176 0.50 -2.30 13.03
N GLU A 177 0.62 -3.57 13.39
CA GLU A 177 1.26 -4.02 14.63
C GLU A 177 2.69 -4.46 14.33
N THR A 178 3.63 -4.02 15.15
CA THR A 178 5.05 -4.27 14.95
C THR A 178 5.73 -4.73 16.24
N ILE A 179 6.93 -5.31 16.10
CA ILE A 179 7.84 -5.59 17.21
C ILE A 179 9.19 -4.94 16.90
N THR A 180 9.74 -4.21 17.88
CA THR A 180 11.07 -3.60 17.79
C THR A 180 12.16 -4.60 18.19
N PRO A 181 13.44 -4.31 17.89
CA PRO A 181 14.58 -5.14 18.34
C PRO A 181 14.65 -5.32 19.87
N GLU A 182 14.14 -4.34 20.63
CA GLU A 182 14.06 -4.41 22.10
C GLU A 182 12.88 -5.26 22.60
N GLY A 183 12.13 -5.90 21.68
CA GLY A 183 10.96 -6.72 22.00
C GLY A 183 9.69 -5.94 22.35
N LYS A 184 9.68 -4.61 22.13
CA LYS A 184 8.50 -3.77 22.38
C LYS A 184 7.54 -3.83 21.19
N THR A 185 6.24 -3.92 21.49
CA THR A 185 5.19 -3.83 20.48
C THR A 185 4.83 -2.36 20.22
N ARG A 186 4.54 -2.02 18.95
CA ARG A 186 4.00 -0.72 18.55
C ARG A 186 2.78 -0.93 17.67
N SER A 187 1.86 0.04 17.73
CA SER A 187 0.70 0.11 16.84
C SER A 187 0.77 1.42 16.06
N ILE A 188 0.72 1.33 14.73
CA ILE A 188 0.84 2.47 13.82
C ILE A 188 -0.40 2.49 12.93
N THR A 189 -1.18 3.57 12.96
CA THR A 189 -2.31 3.70 12.05
C THR A 189 -1.84 3.70 10.60
N LEU A 190 -2.61 3.15 9.68
CA LEU A 190 -2.21 3.17 8.26
C LEU A 190 -2.19 4.60 7.69
N ALA A 191 -2.86 5.54 8.33
CA ALA A 191 -2.77 6.97 8.01
C ALA A 191 -1.35 7.52 8.21
N ASP A 192 -0.68 7.07 9.27
CA ASP A 192 0.65 7.53 9.70
C ASP A 192 1.78 6.59 9.25
N PHE A 193 1.43 5.40 8.74
CA PHE A 193 2.41 4.38 8.40
C PHE A 193 3.32 4.77 7.23
N TYR A 194 2.77 5.45 6.21
CA TYR A 194 3.55 5.89 5.05
C TYR A 194 3.92 7.36 5.16
N HIS A 195 5.19 7.66 4.99
CA HIS A 195 5.68 9.03 4.94
C HIS A 195 5.44 9.69 3.58
N PRO A 196 5.05 10.97 3.53
CA PRO A 196 5.12 11.74 2.30
C PRO A 196 6.58 11.88 1.84
N PRO A 197 6.84 12.07 0.54
CA PRO A 197 8.21 12.09 0.02
C PRO A 197 9.06 13.23 0.59
N GLY A 198 8.49 14.41 0.79
CA GLY A 198 9.20 15.57 1.35
C GLY A 198 10.59 15.73 0.74
N LYS A 199 11.61 15.89 1.59
CA LYS A 199 13.02 15.91 1.22
C LYS A 199 13.72 14.54 1.34
N THR A 200 13.04 13.54 1.89
CA THR A 200 13.60 12.22 2.22
C THR A 200 12.79 11.05 1.63
N PRO A 201 12.57 11.00 0.30
CA PRO A 201 11.71 9.99 -0.31
C PRO A 201 12.20 8.54 -0.16
N HIS A 202 13.45 8.33 0.28
CA HIS A 202 14.00 7.02 0.62
C HIS A 202 13.47 6.47 1.95
N ILE A 203 12.93 7.31 2.83
CA ILE A 203 12.27 6.91 4.08
C ILE A 203 10.77 6.80 3.78
N GLU A 204 10.32 5.57 3.51
CA GLU A 204 8.97 5.33 2.98
C GLU A 204 7.92 5.08 4.06
N THR A 205 8.35 4.62 5.24
CA THR A 205 7.44 4.20 6.33
C THR A 205 7.94 4.65 7.69
N ALA A 206 7.05 4.62 8.68
CA ALA A 206 7.32 4.93 10.08
C ALA A 206 7.98 3.77 10.85
N LEU A 207 8.39 2.70 10.17
CA LEU A 207 9.14 1.60 10.78
C LEU A 207 10.52 2.06 11.21
N LEU A 208 10.92 1.64 12.40
CA LEU A 208 12.27 1.84 12.91
C LEU A 208 13.24 0.80 12.30
N PRO A 209 14.56 1.06 12.29
CA PRO A 209 15.54 0.07 11.88
C PRO A 209 15.37 -1.25 12.65
N GLY A 210 15.29 -2.37 11.93
CA GLY A 210 15.10 -3.69 12.51
C GLY A 210 13.66 -4.02 12.97
N GLU A 211 12.72 -3.10 12.88
CA GLU A 211 11.34 -3.31 13.29
C GLU A 211 10.60 -4.24 12.30
N LEU A 212 9.94 -5.27 12.84
CA LEU A 212 9.20 -6.28 12.07
C LEU A 212 7.69 -6.06 12.22
N ILE A 213 6.96 -6.04 11.10
CA ILE A 213 5.49 -6.11 11.10
C ILE A 213 5.08 -7.53 11.53
N VAL A 214 4.19 -7.64 12.53
CA VAL A 214 3.66 -8.91 13.02
C VAL A 214 2.20 -9.14 12.66
N ALA A 215 1.40 -8.08 12.51
CA ALA A 215 0.01 -8.17 12.10
C ALA A 215 -0.51 -6.84 11.54
N VAL A 216 -1.72 -6.90 10.98
CA VAL A 216 -2.57 -5.74 10.67
C VAL A 216 -3.93 -5.97 11.29
N THR A 217 -4.42 -5.01 12.06
CA THR A 217 -5.74 -5.08 12.69
C THR A 217 -6.72 -4.14 11.98
N LEU A 218 -7.88 -4.67 11.63
CA LEU A 218 -9.03 -3.93 11.12
C LEU A 218 -10.04 -3.71 12.25
N PRO A 219 -10.66 -2.51 12.34
CA PRO A 219 -11.76 -2.27 13.27
C PRO A 219 -12.99 -3.13 12.94
N PRO A 220 -14.03 -3.13 13.80
CA PRO A 220 -15.31 -3.76 13.47
C PRO A 220 -15.84 -3.33 12.10
N PRO A 221 -16.59 -4.21 11.42
CA PRO A 221 -17.14 -3.91 10.10
C PRO A 221 -18.05 -2.68 10.09
N LEU A 222 -17.91 -1.84 9.07
CA LEU A 222 -18.69 -0.61 8.94
C LEU A 222 -20.08 -0.84 8.32
N GLY A 223 -20.32 -2.03 7.73
CA GLY A 223 -21.49 -2.24 6.89
C GLY A 223 -21.44 -1.39 5.62
N GLY A 224 -22.61 -1.11 5.03
CA GLY A 224 -22.73 -0.32 3.81
C GLY A 224 -22.26 -1.09 2.55
N LYS A 225 -22.21 -0.36 1.44
CA LYS A 225 -21.82 -0.90 0.15
C LYS A 225 -20.34 -0.71 -0.10
N HIS A 226 -19.61 -1.81 -0.20
CA HIS A 226 -18.18 -1.85 -0.45
C HIS A 226 -17.90 -1.89 -1.94
N ILE A 227 -17.15 -0.93 -2.47
CA ILE A 227 -16.78 -0.85 -3.89
C ILE A 227 -15.26 -0.67 -4.00
N TYR A 228 -14.66 -1.40 -4.94
CA TYR A 228 -13.29 -1.15 -5.38
C TYR A 228 -13.25 -1.08 -6.91
N ARG A 229 -12.90 0.06 -7.45
CA ARG A 229 -12.77 0.30 -8.89
C ARG A 229 -11.33 0.66 -9.23
N LYS A 230 -10.73 -0.10 -10.16
CA LYS A 230 -9.37 0.12 -10.65
C LYS A 230 -9.37 0.40 -12.14
N VAL A 231 -8.82 1.54 -12.53
CA VAL A 231 -8.58 1.90 -13.94
C VAL A 231 -7.11 1.66 -14.24
N ARG A 232 -6.83 0.91 -15.31
CA ARG A 232 -5.49 0.47 -15.72
C ARG A 232 -5.43 0.30 -17.24
N ASP A 233 -4.22 0.28 -17.79
CA ASP A 233 -3.99 0.27 -19.24
C ASP A 233 -4.33 -1.07 -19.93
N ARG A 234 -4.52 -2.15 -19.18
CA ARG A 234 -4.87 -3.48 -19.69
C ARG A 234 -5.77 -4.24 -18.73
N ALA A 235 -6.42 -5.28 -19.21
CA ALA A 235 -7.45 -6.01 -18.47
C ALA A 235 -6.96 -6.68 -17.18
N SER A 236 -5.68 -7.08 -17.11
CA SER A 236 -5.09 -7.73 -15.93
C SER A 236 -3.61 -7.39 -15.79
N TYR A 237 -3.05 -7.70 -14.63
CA TYR A 237 -1.61 -7.61 -14.36
C TYR A 237 -1.02 -6.22 -14.71
N ALA A 238 -1.67 -5.17 -14.24
CA ALA A 238 -1.21 -3.78 -14.36
C ALA A 238 -1.51 -3.02 -13.06
N PHE A 239 -0.63 -2.06 -12.75
CA PHE A 239 -0.84 -1.12 -11.65
C PHE A 239 -1.93 -0.11 -12.02
N ALA A 240 -2.55 0.48 -11.00
CA ALA A 240 -3.60 1.47 -11.22
C ALA A 240 -3.02 2.77 -11.81
N LEU A 241 -3.66 3.29 -12.85
CA LEU A 241 -3.58 4.71 -13.18
C LEU A 241 -4.32 5.52 -12.10
N VAL A 242 -5.53 5.07 -11.78
CA VAL A 242 -6.37 5.54 -10.68
C VAL A 242 -7.13 4.34 -10.13
N SER A 243 -7.23 4.22 -8.82
CA SER A 243 -8.19 3.33 -8.18
C SER A 243 -8.99 4.08 -7.10
N VAL A 244 -10.21 3.63 -6.87
CA VAL A 244 -11.12 4.17 -5.86
C VAL A 244 -11.63 3.02 -5.01
N ALA A 245 -11.36 3.07 -3.71
CA ALA A 245 -12.00 2.27 -2.69
C ALA A 245 -13.08 3.12 -2.02
N ALA A 246 -14.29 2.59 -1.86
CA ALA A 246 -15.38 3.29 -1.20
C ALA A 246 -16.22 2.35 -0.35
N ILE A 247 -16.71 2.85 0.77
CA ILE A 247 -17.79 2.26 1.59
C ILE A 247 -18.85 3.32 1.73
N ILE A 248 -20.05 3.08 1.19
CA ILE A 248 -21.14 4.04 1.17
C ILE A 248 -22.34 3.46 1.92
N GLN A 249 -22.84 4.22 2.87
CA GLN A 249 -24.03 3.88 3.66
C GLN A 249 -25.32 4.20 2.89
N PRO A 250 -26.47 3.64 3.29
CA PRO A 250 -27.77 3.93 2.64
C PRO A 250 -28.14 5.42 2.66
N ASP A 251 -27.69 6.18 3.67
CA ASP A 251 -27.91 7.63 3.80
C ASP A 251 -26.97 8.48 2.91
N GLY A 252 -26.06 7.83 2.17
CA GLY A 252 -25.06 8.48 1.33
C GLY A 252 -23.79 8.93 2.05
N SER A 253 -23.71 8.76 3.35
CA SER A 253 -22.47 8.93 4.10
C SER A 253 -21.48 7.79 3.80
N GLY A 254 -20.24 7.90 4.25
CA GLY A 254 -19.29 6.82 4.02
C GLY A 254 -17.85 7.27 4.04
N ARG A 255 -17.00 6.53 3.32
CA ARG A 255 -15.57 6.75 3.22
C ARG A 255 -15.07 6.54 1.81
N VAL A 256 -14.02 7.27 1.42
CA VAL A 256 -13.36 7.12 0.12
C VAL A 256 -11.83 7.21 0.25
N ALA A 257 -11.13 6.33 -0.46
CA ALA A 257 -9.67 6.39 -0.60
C ALA A 257 -9.25 6.09 -2.03
N LEU A 258 -8.18 6.71 -2.50
CA LEU A 258 -7.66 6.57 -3.85
C LEU A 258 -6.28 5.92 -3.88
N GLY A 259 -6.01 5.18 -4.95
CA GLY A 259 -4.70 4.65 -5.29
C GLY A 259 -4.23 5.10 -6.66
N GLY A 260 -2.94 4.94 -6.94
CA GLY A 260 -2.31 5.35 -8.18
C GLY A 260 -2.15 6.86 -8.39
N VAL A 261 -2.53 7.68 -7.41
CA VAL A 261 -2.52 9.14 -7.49
C VAL A 261 -1.52 9.82 -6.58
N ALA A 262 -0.99 9.12 -5.57
CA ALA A 262 -0.13 9.66 -4.54
C ALA A 262 0.97 8.68 -4.11
N HIS A 263 1.92 9.18 -3.34
CA HIS A 263 3.03 8.44 -2.75
C HIS A 263 2.59 7.43 -1.66
N LYS A 264 1.38 7.58 -1.17
CA LYS A 264 0.70 6.70 -0.21
C LYS A 264 -0.76 6.51 -0.62
N PRO A 265 -1.49 5.53 -0.06
CA PRO A 265 -2.95 5.49 -0.18
C PRO A 265 -3.55 6.83 0.20
N TRP A 266 -4.29 7.45 -0.72
CA TRP A 266 -4.73 8.83 -0.60
C TRP A 266 -6.15 8.91 -0.04
N ARG A 267 -6.29 9.38 1.17
CA ARG A 267 -7.56 9.68 1.83
C ARG A 267 -7.42 10.95 2.65
N ILE A 268 -8.38 11.83 2.51
CA ILE A 268 -8.57 13.04 3.31
C ILE A 268 -9.94 12.90 3.97
N GLU A 269 -9.98 12.81 5.29
CA GLU A 269 -11.19 12.55 6.06
C GLU A 269 -12.26 13.64 5.84
N ALA A 270 -11.84 14.88 5.59
CA ALA A 270 -12.76 15.97 5.22
C ALA A 270 -13.54 15.70 3.91
N ALA A 271 -12.96 14.88 2.99
CA ALA A 271 -13.67 14.50 1.77
C ALA A 271 -14.79 13.49 2.02
N ASP A 272 -14.69 12.68 3.08
CA ASP A 272 -15.75 11.75 3.47
C ASP A 272 -17.03 12.51 3.85
N ALA A 273 -16.90 13.67 4.52
CA ALA A 273 -18.02 14.54 4.87
C ALA A 273 -18.71 15.18 3.64
N GLN A 274 -18.07 15.17 2.47
CA GLN A 274 -18.61 15.72 1.23
C GLN A 274 -19.37 14.69 0.38
N LEU A 275 -19.42 13.42 0.78
CA LEU A 275 -20.01 12.33 -0.03
C LEU A 275 -21.49 12.57 -0.34
N SER A 276 -22.27 13.13 0.59
CA SER A 276 -23.67 13.49 0.39
C SER A 276 -23.86 14.61 -0.65
N GLN A 277 -22.85 15.49 -0.82
CA GLN A 277 -22.85 16.57 -1.80
C GLN A 277 -22.46 16.10 -3.21
N GLY A 278 -21.97 14.87 -3.35
CA GLY A 278 -21.65 14.24 -4.61
C GLY A 278 -20.17 14.24 -5.00
N ALA A 279 -19.89 13.62 -6.14
CA ALA A 279 -18.52 13.34 -6.58
C ALA A 279 -17.66 14.59 -6.81
N GLN A 280 -18.26 15.72 -7.20
CA GLN A 280 -17.51 16.96 -7.43
C GLN A 280 -16.92 17.49 -6.13
N ALA A 281 -17.71 17.62 -5.07
CA ALA A 281 -17.24 18.12 -3.78
C ALA A 281 -16.16 17.24 -3.17
N VAL A 282 -16.33 15.91 -3.26
CA VAL A 282 -15.31 14.94 -2.85
C VAL A 282 -14.01 15.12 -3.64
N TYR A 283 -14.12 15.25 -4.98
CA TYR A 283 -12.98 15.46 -5.85
C TYR A 283 -12.23 16.75 -5.51
N ASP A 284 -12.94 17.87 -5.35
CA ASP A 284 -12.33 19.17 -5.06
C ASP A 284 -11.53 19.15 -3.75
N THR A 285 -12.03 18.44 -2.74
CA THR A 285 -11.33 18.26 -1.46
C THR A 285 -10.08 17.37 -1.62
N LEU A 286 -10.21 16.23 -2.32
CA LEU A 286 -9.09 15.27 -2.48
C LEU A 286 -7.94 15.82 -3.34
N PHE A 287 -8.24 16.71 -4.30
CA PHE A 287 -7.28 17.21 -5.27
C PHE A 287 -7.00 18.72 -5.11
N ALA A 288 -7.36 19.34 -4.00
CA ALA A 288 -7.11 20.76 -3.72
C ALA A 288 -5.62 21.14 -3.83
N SER A 289 -4.71 20.21 -3.51
CA SER A 289 -3.26 20.37 -3.62
C SER A 289 -2.65 19.58 -4.77
N ALA A 290 -3.36 19.43 -5.89
CA ALA A 290 -2.85 18.68 -7.03
C ALA A 290 -1.73 19.44 -7.76
N HIS A 291 -0.64 18.73 -8.06
CA HIS A 291 0.50 19.19 -8.84
C HIS A 291 0.85 18.16 -9.92
N PRO A 292 0.04 18.06 -11.00
CA PRO A 292 0.32 17.15 -12.08
C PRO A 292 1.47 17.65 -12.95
N THR A 293 2.14 16.73 -13.63
CA THR A 293 3.00 17.04 -14.77
C THR A 293 2.16 17.15 -16.04
N ALA A 294 2.75 17.61 -17.15
CA ALA A 294 2.06 17.67 -18.44
C ALA A 294 1.52 16.29 -18.87
N GLU A 295 2.28 15.21 -18.60
CA GLU A 295 1.93 13.86 -19.07
C GLU A 295 0.92 13.12 -18.16
N ASN A 296 0.74 13.53 -16.93
CA ASN A 296 -0.18 12.86 -15.99
C ASN A 296 -1.42 13.69 -15.61
N THR A 297 -1.59 14.89 -16.19
CA THR A 297 -2.76 15.75 -15.97
C THR A 297 -4.08 15.01 -16.23
N PHE A 298 -4.13 14.10 -17.21
CA PHE A 298 -5.32 13.29 -17.53
C PHE A 298 -5.84 12.50 -16.33
N LYS A 299 -4.98 12.16 -15.34
CA LYS A 299 -5.38 11.45 -14.12
C LYS A 299 -6.38 12.23 -13.29
N LEU A 300 -6.36 13.55 -13.32
CA LEU A 300 -7.31 14.41 -12.63
C LEU A 300 -8.73 14.16 -13.15
N LEU A 301 -8.92 14.23 -14.48
CA LEU A 301 -10.21 13.92 -15.08
C LEU A 301 -10.61 12.44 -14.91
N LEU A 302 -9.64 11.54 -14.99
CA LEU A 302 -9.86 10.11 -14.78
C LEU A 302 -10.33 9.82 -13.35
N ALA A 303 -9.69 10.43 -12.34
CA ALA A 303 -10.08 10.31 -10.94
C ALA A 303 -11.50 10.84 -10.70
N LYS A 304 -11.82 12.04 -11.22
CA LYS A 304 -13.16 12.63 -11.14
C LYS A 304 -14.24 11.70 -11.71
N ARG A 305 -14.00 11.16 -12.92
CA ARG A 305 -14.94 10.24 -13.59
C ARG A 305 -15.08 8.91 -12.84
N THR A 306 -13.97 8.39 -12.31
CA THR A 306 -13.97 7.14 -11.55
C THR A 306 -14.74 7.29 -10.23
N LEU A 307 -14.53 8.41 -9.51
CA LEU A 307 -15.32 8.76 -8.32
C LEU A 307 -16.81 8.87 -8.63
N ALA A 308 -17.17 9.60 -9.68
CA ALA A 308 -18.58 9.75 -10.11
C ALA A 308 -19.21 8.39 -10.43
N SER A 309 -18.51 7.51 -11.13
CA SER A 309 -18.96 6.16 -11.44
C SER A 309 -19.17 5.30 -10.19
N VAL A 310 -18.23 5.36 -9.24
CA VAL A 310 -18.33 4.62 -7.97
C VAL A 310 -19.51 5.09 -7.12
N LEU A 311 -19.71 6.40 -6.99
CA LEU A 311 -20.84 6.95 -6.24
C LEU A 311 -22.18 6.69 -6.91
N ALA A 312 -22.25 6.72 -8.25
CA ALA A 312 -23.45 6.33 -8.99
C ALA A 312 -23.79 4.84 -8.79
N GLU A 313 -22.80 3.95 -8.87
CA GLU A 313 -22.97 2.52 -8.57
C GLU A 313 -23.47 2.29 -7.12
N ALA A 314 -22.95 3.05 -6.16
CA ALA A 314 -23.40 2.96 -4.79
C ALA A 314 -24.90 3.29 -4.65
N ARG A 315 -25.37 4.32 -5.33
CA ARG A 315 -26.78 4.78 -5.28
C ARG A 315 -27.75 3.89 -6.06
N ALA A 316 -27.33 3.32 -7.20
CA ALA A 316 -28.20 2.54 -8.07
C ALA A 316 -28.65 1.18 -7.49
N GLN A 317 -28.05 0.72 -6.41
CA GLN A 317 -28.31 -0.56 -5.76
C GLN A 317 -28.71 -0.36 -4.27
N ALA A 318 -28.99 0.86 -3.84
CA ALA A 318 -29.69 1.19 -2.60
C ALA A 318 -31.19 1.20 -2.88
#